data_c6f49cf52157b2455673a6d32076d6cf
#
_entry.id   c6f49cf52157b2455673a6d32076d6cf
#
_cell.length_a   1.000
_cell.length_b   1.000
_cell.length_c   1.000
_cell.angle_alpha   90.00
_cell.angle_beta   90.00
_cell.angle_gamma   90.00
#
_symmetry.space_group_name_H-M   'P 1'
#
loop_
_entity.id
_entity.type
_entity.pdbx_description
1 polymer ?
#
loop_
_entity_poly.entity_id
_entity_poly.type
_entity_poly.pdbx_seq_one_letter_code
_entity_poly.pdbx_strand_id
1 'polypeptide(L)'
;SDIQDWVFLGLVQADIVNASMNSLQRSTMFLVVAVVLCIAALLISFIIQKSRASLRRKDAEILYRDELFQKLSMNVDDVFLMLDAKTYQADYVSPNVEKLLGITVEQIRKDISILGKLHTGESEDPEKNYLEKIQVHEQEECDFEYVHQKTGEKRWFHNIAMGSEVNGKKKYILVLSDRTSDWKMNQALSEAVRAAETANRAKSTFLSNMSHDIRTPMNAIIGFTTLAVSNIDDK
;
A
#
# COMPACT_ATOMS: atom_id res chain seq x y z
N SER A 1 23.09 -103.60 21.58
CA SER A 1 23.51 -102.75 20.40
C SER A 1 22.40 -101.78 19.96
N ASP A 2 21.15 -102.11 20.21
CA ASP A 2 20.03 -101.31 19.67
C ASP A 2 19.78 -99.90 20.36
N ILE A 3 20.18 -99.77 21.59
CA ILE A 3 19.96 -98.43 22.32
C ILE A 3 20.91 -97.39 21.83
N GLN A 4 22.16 -97.68 21.47
CA GLN A 4 23.12 -96.69 20.97
C GLN A 4 22.76 -96.18 19.58
N ASP A 5 22.23 -97.03 18.69
CA ASP A 5 21.81 -96.66 17.33
C ASP A 5 20.59 -95.72 17.35
N TRP A 6 19.65 -95.87 18.29
CA TRP A 6 18.51 -94.99 18.47
C TRP A 6 18.90 -93.63 19.00
N VAL A 7 19.87 -93.57 19.92
CA VAL A 7 20.37 -92.26 20.41
C VAL A 7 21.11 -91.48 19.33
N PHE A 8 21.85 -92.16 18.47
CA PHE A 8 22.58 -91.57 17.37
C PHE A 8 21.66 -90.99 16.29
N LEU A 9 20.60 -91.70 15.93
CA LEU A 9 19.56 -91.29 14.98
C LEU A 9 18.80 -90.05 15.53
N GLY A 10 18.50 -90.03 16.83
CA GLY A 10 17.85 -88.89 17.49
C GLY A 10 18.72 -87.67 17.51
N LEU A 11 20.02 -87.78 17.74
CA LEU A 11 20.97 -86.61 17.74
C LEU A 11 21.17 -86.08 16.33
N VAL A 12 21.28 -86.92 15.30
CA VAL A 12 21.42 -86.46 13.91
C VAL A 12 20.15 -85.69 13.45
N GLN A 13 18.99 -86.19 13.82
CA GLN A 13 17.70 -85.59 13.48
C GLN A 13 17.50 -84.25 14.19
N ALA A 14 17.91 -84.13 15.45
CA ALA A 14 17.82 -82.87 16.22
C ALA A 14 18.73 -81.79 15.63
N ASP A 15 19.93 -82.14 15.23
CA ASP A 15 20.86 -81.17 14.60
C ASP A 15 20.37 -80.67 13.24
N ILE A 16 19.81 -81.54 12.43
CA ILE A 16 19.21 -81.21 11.13
C ILE A 16 17.96 -80.33 11.33
N VAL A 17 17.13 -80.62 12.31
CA VAL A 17 15.93 -79.79 12.65
C VAL A 17 16.36 -78.51 13.19
N ASN A 18 17.35 -78.38 14.11
CA ASN A 18 17.83 -77.15 14.63
C ASN A 18 18.51 -76.25 13.58
N ALA A 19 19.28 -76.83 12.66
CA ALA A 19 19.90 -76.12 11.56
C ALA A 19 18.84 -75.52 10.60
N SER A 20 17.79 -76.29 10.24
CA SER A 20 16.70 -75.86 9.41
C SER A 20 15.82 -74.75 10.15
N MET A 21 15.56 -74.93 11.43
CA MET A 21 14.87 -73.96 12.23
C MET A 21 15.62 -72.58 12.30
N ASN A 22 16.94 -72.65 12.49
CA ASN A 22 17.79 -71.45 12.53
C ASN A 22 17.84 -70.74 11.16
N SER A 23 17.84 -71.49 10.06
CA SER A 23 17.79 -70.91 8.71
C SER A 23 16.44 -70.27 8.40
N LEU A 24 15.33 -70.91 8.80
CA LEU A 24 13.98 -70.33 8.69
C LEU A 24 13.84 -69.06 9.53
N GLN A 25 14.31 -69.08 10.74
CA GLN A 25 14.27 -67.93 11.65
C GLN A 25 15.08 -66.73 11.10
N ARG A 26 16.25 -66.99 10.50
CA ARG A 26 17.03 -65.94 9.82
C ARG A 26 16.31 -65.37 8.61
N SER A 27 15.73 -66.23 7.75
CA SER A 27 15.00 -65.76 6.56
C SER A 27 13.75 -64.95 6.91
N THR A 28 12.99 -65.37 7.93
CA THR A 28 11.83 -64.59 8.42
C THR A 28 12.25 -63.22 9.03
N MET A 29 13.35 -63.20 9.77
CA MET A 29 13.89 -61.94 10.31
C MET A 29 14.32 -61.00 9.20
N PHE A 30 15.01 -61.48 8.14
CA PHE A 30 15.35 -60.62 6.99
C PHE A 30 14.11 -60.10 6.26
N LEU A 31 13.08 -60.89 6.12
CA LEU A 31 11.83 -60.49 5.49
C LEU A 31 11.10 -59.40 6.29
N VAL A 32 11.03 -59.57 7.60
CA VAL A 32 10.45 -58.55 8.51
C VAL A 32 11.22 -57.24 8.42
N VAL A 33 12.55 -57.27 8.47
CA VAL A 33 13.40 -56.08 8.35
C VAL A 33 13.18 -55.40 6.99
N ALA A 34 13.12 -56.16 5.90
CA ALA A 34 12.88 -55.63 4.55
C ALA A 34 11.51 -54.93 4.46
N VAL A 35 10.47 -55.52 5.03
CA VAL A 35 9.12 -54.92 5.06
C VAL A 35 9.11 -53.63 5.85
N VAL A 36 9.76 -53.61 7.03
CA VAL A 36 9.85 -52.39 7.85
C VAL A 36 10.58 -51.26 7.11
N LEU A 37 11.69 -51.59 6.43
CA LEU A 37 12.42 -50.60 5.63
C LEU A 37 11.60 -50.08 4.44
N CYS A 38 10.84 -50.94 3.77
CA CYS A 38 9.92 -50.53 2.70
C CYS A 38 8.83 -49.58 3.23
N ILE A 39 8.21 -49.92 4.35
CA ILE A 39 7.21 -49.04 4.98
C ILE A 39 7.83 -47.67 5.38
N ALA A 40 9.01 -47.69 5.99
CA ALA A 40 9.71 -46.47 6.34
C ALA A 40 10.03 -45.59 5.11
N ALA A 41 10.50 -46.23 4.01
CA ALA A 41 10.77 -45.50 2.75
C ALA A 41 9.50 -44.89 2.14
N LEU A 42 8.38 -45.60 2.18
CA LEU A 42 7.09 -45.10 1.71
C LEU A 42 6.60 -43.92 2.57
N LEU A 43 6.73 -44.00 3.90
CA LEU A 43 6.36 -42.93 4.81
C LEU A 43 7.23 -41.66 4.57
N ILE A 44 8.53 -41.83 4.45
CA ILE A 44 9.46 -40.74 4.16
C ILE A 44 9.11 -40.12 2.80
N SER A 45 8.87 -40.90 1.76
CA SER A 45 8.45 -40.42 0.45
C SER A 45 7.14 -39.63 0.52
N PHE A 46 6.16 -40.11 1.26
CA PHE A 46 4.88 -39.44 1.47
C PHE A 46 5.04 -38.09 2.20
N ILE A 47 5.86 -38.08 3.25
CA ILE A 47 6.15 -36.81 4.02
C ILE A 47 6.84 -35.80 3.11
N ILE A 48 7.82 -36.22 2.32
CA ILE A 48 8.53 -35.35 1.37
C ILE A 48 7.57 -34.78 0.32
N GLN A 49 6.71 -35.64 -0.27
CA GLN A 49 5.72 -35.22 -1.26
C GLN A 49 4.72 -34.20 -0.66
N LYS A 50 4.20 -34.48 0.54
CA LYS A 50 3.29 -33.60 1.24
C LYS A 50 3.94 -32.25 1.57
N SER A 51 5.19 -32.26 2.04
CA SER A 51 5.95 -31.05 2.35
C SER A 51 6.21 -30.21 1.09
N ARG A 52 6.63 -30.85 -0.02
CA ARG A 52 6.82 -30.17 -1.32
C ARG A 52 5.53 -29.58 -1.87
N ALA A 53 4.41 -30.29 -1.73
CA ALA A 53 3.11 -29.79 -2.17
C ALA A 53 2.66 -28.57 -1.35
N SER A 54 2.91 -28.59 -0.02
CA SER A 54 2.61 -27.46 0.86
C SER A 54 3.46 -26.23 0.53
N LEU A 55 4.77 -26.41 0.30
CA LEU A 55 5.67 -25.32 -0.12
C LEU A 55 5.21 -24.72 -1.46
N ARG A 56 4.95 -25.53 -2.46
CA ARG A 56 4.46 -25.04 -3.76
C ARG A 56 3.17 -24.23 -3.67
N ARG A 57 2.25 -24.62 -2.77
CA ARG A 57 1.00 -23.85 -2.55
C ARG A 57 1.29 -22.49 -1.92
N LYS A 58 2.19 -22.44 -0.93
CA LYS A 58 2.60 -21.18 -0.30
C LYS A 58 3.31 -20.25 -1.29
N ASP A 59 4.22 -20.79 -2.09
CA ASP A 59 4.94 -20.01 -3.11
C ASP A 59 3.97 -19.47 -4.17
N ALA A 60 3.00 -20.27 -4.61
CA ALA A 60 1.98 -19.83 -5.55
C ALA A 60 1.05 -18.76 -4.97
N GLU A 61 0.70 -18.87 -3.68
CA GLU A 61 -0.11 -17.86 -2.99
C GLU A 61 0.66 -16.54 -2.85
N ILE A 62 1.93 -16.59 -2.47
CA ILE A 62 2.80 -15.40 -2.38
C ILE A 62 2.91 -14.72 -3.76
N LEU A 63 3.22 -15.49 -4.79
CA LEU A 63 3.33 -14.99 -6.17
C LEU A 63 2.03 -14.33 -6.65
N TYR A 64 0.89 -14.97 -6.39
CA TYR A 64 -0.43 -14.43 -6.73
C TYR A 64 -0.72 -13.10 -5.99
N ARG A 65 -0.39 -13.03 -4.70
CA ARG A 65 -0.55 -11.80 -3.91
C ARG A 65 0.35 -10.68 -4.41
N ASP A 66 1.59 -10.99 -4.76
CA ASP A 66 2.53 -10.01 -5.31
C ASP A 66 2.06 -9.49 -6.68
N GLU A 67 1.61 -10.39 -7.56
CA GLU A 67 1.07 -10.02 -8.88
C GLU A 67 -0.20 -9.17 -8.75
N LEU A 68 -1.11 -9.55 -7.84
CA LEU A 68 -2.32 -8.80 -7.56
C LEU A 68 -1.98 -7.40 -7.03
N PHE A 69 -1.07 -7.31 -6.07
CA PHE A 69 -0.65 -6.04 -5.49
C PHE A 69 0.02 -5.13 -6.53
N GLN A 70 0.87 -5.69 -7.40
CA GLN A 70 1.47 -4.93 -8.51
C GLN A 70 0.39 -4.41 -9.48
N LYS A 71 -0.56 -5.25 -9.88
CA LYS A 71 -1.65 -4.83 -10.78
C LYS A 71 -2.56 -3.77 -10.16
N LEU A 72 -2.86 -3.88 -8.87
CA LEU A 72 -3.62 -2.86 -8.15
C LEU A 72 -2.85 -1.54 -8.08
N SER A 73 -1.57 -1.59 -7.72
CA SER A 73 -0.72 -0.40 -7.62
C SER A 73 -0.54 0.32 -8.96
N MET A 74 -0.57 -0.40 -10.08
CA MET A 74 -0.48 0.22 -11.42
C MET A 74 -1.73 1.00 -11.84
N ASN A 75 -2.89 0.64 -11.28
CA ASN A 75 -4.18 1.24 -11.63
C ASN A 75 -4.66 2.32 -10.65
N VAL A 76 -3.89 2.56 -9.59
CA VAL A 76 -4.17 3.60 -8.60
C VAL A 76 -3.24 4.79 -8.86
N ASP A 77 -3.74 5.99 -8.68
CA ASP A 77 -2.95 7.22 -8.79
C ASP A 77 -2.20 7.55 -7.47
N ASP A 78 -1.80 6.48 -6.74
CA ASP A 78 -1.00 6.55 -5.53
C ASP A 78 0.33 5.81 -5.73
N VAL A 79 1.42 6.37 -5.23
CA VAL A 79 2.73 5.71 -5.16
C VAL A 79 2.95 5.16 -3.76
N PHE A 80 3.29 3.88 -3.67
CA PHE A 80 3.61 3.21 -2.41
C PHE A 80 5.10 2.96 -2.30
N LEU A 81 5.69 3.34 -1.17
CA LEU A 81 7.07 3.04 -0.84
C LEU A 81 7.14 2.38 0.54
N MET A 82 8.10 1.47 0.70
CA MET A 82 8.46 0.93 2.01
C MET A 82 9.97 1.11 2.21
N LEU A 83 10.34 1.76 3.30
CA LEU A 83 11.73 2.06 3.63
C LEU A 83 12.15 1.35 4.89
N ASP A 84 13.40 0.92 4.94
CA ASP A 84 14.01 0.48 6.19
C ASP A 84 14.27 1.69 7.10
N ALA A 85 13.78 1.66 8.34
CA ALA A 85 13.86 2.81 9.23
C ALA A 85 15.29 3.15 9.71
N LYS A 86 16.26 2.24 9.54
CA LYS A 86 17.66 2.46 9.94
C LYS A 86 18.54 2.93 8.78
N THR A 87 18.33 2.32 7.61
CA THR A 87 19.17 2.57 6.43
C THR A 87 18.54 3.52 5.44
N TYR A 88 17.23 3.79 5.56
CA TYR A 88 16.41 4.54 4.59
C TYR A 88 16.44 3.95 3.18
N GLN A 89 16.88 2.69 3.04
CA GLN A 89 16.81 2.00 1.75
C GLN A 89 15.38 1.61 1.43
N ALA A 90 15.01 1.76 0.16
CA ALA A 90 13.70 1.37 -0.32
C ALA A 90 13.64 -0.15 -0.53
N ASP A 91 12.92 -0.84 0.38
CA ASP A 91 12.61 -2.27 0.25
C ASP A 91 11.57 -2.51 -0.86
N TYR A 92 10.62 -1.60 -0.97
CA TYR A 92 9.57 -1.64 -2.00
C TYR A 92 9.33 -0.25 -2.57
N VAL A 93 9.13 -0.19 -3.87
CA VAL A 93 8.69 0.99 -4.63
C VAL A 93 7.65 0.52 -5.63
N SER A 94 6.47 1.12 -5.64
CA SER A 94 5.43 0.74 -6.59
C SER A 94 5.80 1.11 -8.04
N PRO A 95 5.46 0.25 -9.03
CA PRO A 95 5.88 0.44 -10.42
C PRO A 95 5.34 1.71 -11.09
N ASN A 96 4.20 2.23 -10.61
CA ASN A 96 3.56 3.43 -11.16
C ASN A 96 4.30 4.75 -10.81
N VAL A 97 5.34 4.68 -10.01
CA VAL A 97 6.18 5.84 -9.63
C VAL A 97 6.73 6.57 -10.86
N GLU A 98 7.10 5.85 -11.90
CA GLU A 98 7.62 6.46 -13.13
C GLU A 98 6.55 7.27 -13.87
N LYS A 99 5.31 6.79 -13.88
CA LYS A 99 4.15 7.50 -14.47
C LYS A 99 3.81 8.77 -13.68
N LEU A 100 3.86 8.69 -12.35
CA LEU A 100 3.38 9.77 -11.48
C LEU A 100 4.46 10.81 -11.16
N LEU A 101 5.70 10.37 -10.93
CA LEU A 101 6.80 11.24 -10.54
C LEU A 101 7.84 11.45 -11.67
N GLY A 102 7.83 10.62 -12.71
CA GLY A 102 8.83 10.66 -13.78
C GLY A 102 10.19 10.10 -13.37
N ILE A 103 10.28 9.41 -12.24
CA ILE A 103 11.51 8.81 -11.67
C ILE A 103 11.36 7.29 -11.76
N THR A 104 12.43 6.60 -12.11
CA THR A 104 12.41 5.13 -12.16
C THR A 104 12.55 4.50 -10.76
N VAL A 105 12.06 3.27 -10.62
CA VAL A 105 12.22 2.48 -9.38
C VAL A 105 13.70 2.35 -8.99
N GLU A 106 14.58 2.15 -9.97
CA GLU A 106 16.02 2.00 -9.76
C GLU A 106 16.67 3.28 -9.23
N GLN A 107 16.22 4.45 -9.69
CA GLN A 107 16.72 5.73 -9.22
C GLN A 107 16.36 5.94 -7.74
N ILE A 108 15.11 5.63 -7.34
CA ILE A 108 14.68 5.73 -5.95
C ILE A 108 15.41 4.73 -5.05
N ARG A 109 15.59 3.49 -5.51
CA ARG A 109 16.35 2.47 -4.76
C ARG A 109 17.81 2.85 -4.54
N LYS A 110 18.40 3.56 -5.50
CA LYS A 110 19.78 4.01 -5.42
C LYS A 110 19.94 5.22 -4.49
N ASP A 111 19.00 6.15 -4.54
CA ASP A 111 19.05 7.39 -3.75
C ASP A 111 17.62 7.89 -3.47
N ILE A 112 17.12 7.61 -2.28
CA ILE A 112 15.79 8.06 -1.84
C ILE A 112 15.71 9.58 -1.70
N SER A 113 16.84 10.28 -1.49
CA SER A 113 16.89 11.73 -1.33
C SER A 113 16.45 12.48 -2.59
N ILE A 114 16.33 11.78 -3.73
CA ILE A 114 15.74 12.32 -4.95
C ILE A 114 14.30 12.80 -4.68
N LEU A 115 13.53 12.11 -3.87
CA LEU A 115 12.17 12.53 -3.51
C LEU A 115 12.17 13.84 -2.72
N GLY A 116 13.11 14.03 -1.78
CA GLY A 116 13.24 15.27 -1.03
C GLY A 116 13.72 16.47 -1.84
N LYS A 117 14.61 16.26 -2.80
CA LYS A 117 15.10 17.31 -3.69
C LYS A 117 14.05 17.88 -4.66
N LEU A 118 12.95 17.16 -4.83
CA LEU A 118 11.86 17.53 -5.73
C LEU A 118 10.77 18.33 -5.03
N HIS A 119 10.87 18.48 -3.74
CA HIS A 119 10.04 19.37 -2.94
C HIS A 119 10.50 20.83 -3.21
N THR A 120 9.59 21.67 -3.65
CA THR A 120 9.88 23.11 -3.96
C THR A 120 10.13 23.97 -2.73
N GLY A 121 10.32 23.41 -1.56
CA GLY A 121 10.54 24.11 -0.28
C GLY A 121 11.99 24.11 0.18
N GLU A 122 12.42 25.23 0.73
CA GLU A 122 13.79 25.60 1.11
C GLU A 122 14.43 24.79 2.27
N SER A 123 14.07 23.54 2.54
CA SER A 123 14.66 22.80 3.64
C SER A 123 15.72 21.81 3.20
N GLU A 124 16.91 21.94 3.77
CA GLU A 124 17.95 20.93 3.74
C GLU A 124 17.44 19.62 4.33
N ASP A 125 17.08 18.66 3.46
CA ASP A 125 16.65 17.29 3.80
C ASP A 125 15.37 17.20 4.69
N PRO A 126 14.21 17.78 4.25
CA PRO A 126 12.98 17.79 5.07
C PRO A 126 12.43 16.38 5.33
N GLU A 127 12.66 15.43 4.42
CA GLU A 127 12.14 14.07 4.55
C GLU A 127 12.81 13.29 5.67
N LYS A 128 14.12 13.44 5.84
CA LYS A 128 14.84 12.69 6.88
C LYS A 128 14.41 13.10 8.29
N ASN A 129 14.31 14.42 8.55
CA ASN A 129 13.82 14.94 9.81
C ASN A 129 12.35 14.60 10.09
N TYR A 130 11.54 14.50 9.06
CA TYR A 130 10.13 14.18 9.16
C TYR A 130 9.94 12.70 9.53
N LEU A 131 10.59 11.79 8.83
CA LEU A 131 10.47 10.35 9.06
C LEU A 131 11.04 9.92 10.43
N GLU A 132 12.11 10.56 10.88
CA GLU A 132 12.72 10.24 12.19
C GLU A 132 11.78 10.45 13.38
N LYS A 133 10.80 11.35 13.26
CA LYS A 133 9.82 11.64 14.31
C LYS A 133 8.71 10.60 14.40
N ILE A 134 8.46 9.84 13.32
CA ILE A 134 7.36 8.89 13.26
C ILE A 134 7.72 7.63 14.08
N GLN A 135 6.90 7.33 15.08
CA GLN A 135 7.01 6.11 15.84
C GLN A 135 6.26 4.95 15.17
N VAL A 136 6.46 3.73 15.65
CA VAL A 136 5.68 2.57 15.21
C VAL A 136 4.21 2.80 15.56
N HIS A 137 3.31 2.58 14.59
CA HIS A 137 1.86 2.84 14.65
C HIS A 137 1.45 4.32 14.68
N GLU A 138 2.36 5.25 14.47
CA GLU A 138 2.04 6.65 14.21
C GLU A 138 2.01 6.91 12.71
N GLN A 139 1.21 7.91 12.32
CA GLN A 139 1.17 8.44 10.96
C GLN A 139 1.30 9.95 10.99
N GLU A 140 1.91 10.46 9.94
CA GLU A 140 2.03 11.88 9.66
C GLU A 140 1.60 12.14 8.22
N GLU A 141 0.99 13.30 7.99
CA GLU A 141 0.47 13.68 6.70
C GLU A 141 1.03 15.05 6.31
N CYS A 142 1.36 15.21 5.03
CA CYS A 142 1.75 16.49 4.49
C CYS A 142 1.38 16.62 3.02
N ASP A 143 1.04 17.85 2.60
CA ASP A 143 0.83 18.19 1.21
C ASP A 143 2.06 18.93 0.68
N PHE A 144 2.45 18.65 -0.56
CA PHE A 144 3.58 19.31 -1.19
C PHE A 144 3.41 19.49 -2.70
N GLU A 145 4.02 20.54 -3.23
CA GLU A 145 4.14 20.77 -4.66
C GLU A 145 5.34 19.98 -5.19
N TYR A 146 5.15 19.33 -6.30
CA TYR A 146 6.15 18.50 -6.96
C TYR A 146 6.27 18.85 -8.44
N VAL A 147 7.49 18.88 -8.96
CA VAL A 147 7.75 19.07 -10.39
C VAL A 147 8.08 17.73 -11.03
N HIS A 148 7.21 17.26 -11.91
CA HIS A 148 7.38 15.99 -12.61
C HIS A 148 8.65 15.98 -13.46
N GLN A 149 9.56 15.04 -13.18
CA GLN A 149 10.93 15.05 -13.70
C GLN A 149 11.03 15.02 -15.23
N LYS A 150 10.11 14.34 -15.91
CA LYS A 150 10.16 14.21 -17.37
C LYS A 150 9.41 15.32 -18.10
N THR A 151 8.30 15.81 -17.53
CA THR A 151 7.42 16.77 -18.21
C THR A 151 7.60 18.21 -17.74
N GLY A 152 8.21 18.42 -16.56
CA GLY A 152 8.28 19.73 -15.92
C GLY A 152 6.95 20.24 -15.39
N GLU A 153 5.89 19.41 -15.38
CA GLU A 153 4.57 19.77 -14.90
C GLU A 153 4.56 19.86 -13.38
N LYS A 154 3.99 20.93 -12.85
CA LYS A 154 3.73 21.07 -11.42
C LYS A 154 2.54 20.21 -11.01
N ARG A 155 2.71 19.38 -9.99
CA ARG A 155 1.70 18.48 -9.40
C ARG A 155 1.61 18.68 -7.91
N TRP A 156 0.47 18.37 -7.35
CA TRP A 156 0.21 18.41 -5.91
C TRP A 156 0.04 17.01 -5.38
N PHE A 157 0.86 16.65 -4.40
CA PHE A 157 0.82 15.35 -3.75
C PHE A 157 0.42 15.50 -2.29
N HIS A 158 -0.42 14.56 -1.85
CA HIS A 158 -0.69 14.28 -0.45
C HIS A 158 0.15 13.08 -0.04
N ASN A 159 1.02 13.25 0.95
CA ASN A 159 1.86 12.19 1.49
C ASN A 159 1.37 11.76 2.85
N ILE A 160 1.19 10.46 3.02
CA ILE A 160 0.95 9.82 4.31
C ILE A 160 2.16 8.95 4.60
N ALA A 161 2.85 9.22 5.71
CA ALA A 161 3.96 8.42 6.18
C ALA A 161 3.58 7.71 7.48
N MET A 162 3.75 6.40 7.53
CA MET A 162 3.39 5.54 8.66
C MET A 162 4.60 4.76 9.15
N GLY A 163 4.79 4.74 10.48
CA GLY A 163 5.71 3.82 11.14
C GLY A 163 5.06 2.44 11.31
N SER A 164 5.70 1.39 10.83
CA SER A 164 5.23 0.00 10.94
C SER A 164 6.33 -0.94 11.40
N GLU A 165 5.98 -2.09 11.94
CA GLU A 165 6.91 -3.15 12.27
C GLU A 165 6.64 -4.38 11.40
N VAL A 166 7.64 -4.76 10.61
CA VAL A 166 7.56 -5.93 9.72
C VAL A 166 8.72 -6.87 10.06
N ASN A 167 8.39 -8.10 10.47
CA ASN A 167 9.37 -9.12 10.88
C ASN A 167 10.36 -8.63 11.97
N GLY A 168 9.88 -7.89 12.99
CA GLY A 168 10.68 -7.35 14.07
C GLY A 168 11.60 -6.18 13.66
N LYS A 169 11.40 -5.60 12.48
CA LYS A 169 12.14 -4.43 12.01
C LYS A 169 11.20 -3.25 11.79
N LYS A 170 11.58 -2.08 12.29
CA LYS A 170 10.86 -0.84 12.02
C LYS A 170 10.99 -0.48 10.54
N LYS A 171 9.88 -0.18 9.90
CA LYS A 171 9.76 0.27 8.52
C LYS A 171 8.94 1.55 8.45
N TYR A 172 9.21 2.38 7.45
CA TYR A 172 8.32 3.47 7.07
C TYR A 172 7.57 3.08 5.81
N ILE A 173 6.26 3.28 5.84
CA ILE A 173 5.38 3.10 4.67
C ILE A 173 4.94 4.50 4.26
N LEU A 174 5.23 4.89 3.02
CA LEU A 174 4.81 6.16 2.44
C LEU A 174 3.79 5.90 1.35
N VAL A 175 2.74 6.71 1.36
CA VAL A 175 1.70 6.73 0.33
C VAL A 175 1.64 8.14 -0.23
N LEU A 176 1.97 8.29 -1.51
CA LEU A 176 1.96 9.57 -2.22
C LEU A 176 0.77 9.57 -3.18
N SER A 177 -0.26 10.34 -2.88
CA SER A 177 -1.47 10.46 -3.69
C SER A 177 -1.41 11.72 -4.56
N ASP A 178 -1.60 11.59 -5.88
CA ASP A 178 -1.68 12.73 -6.79
C ASP A 178 -3.04 13.44 -6.63
N ARG A 179 -3.03 14.64 -6.05
CA ARG A 179 -4.19 15.50 -5.82
C ARG A 179 -4.24 16.70 -6.78
N THR A 180 -3.49 16.65 -7.86
CA THR A 180 -3.38 17.77 -8.80
C THR A 180 -4.72 18.20 -9.38
N SER A 181 -5.58 17.23 -9.74
CA SER A 181 -6.92 17.55 -10.27
C SER A 181 -7.84 18.17 -9.22
N ASP A 182 -7.83 17.65 -8.00
CA ASP A 182 -8.62 18.17 -6.88
C ASP A 182 -8.17 19.60 -6.52
N TRP A 183 -6.87 19.83 -6.50
CA TRP A 183 -6.29 21.14 -6.24
C TRP A 183 -6.68 22.16 -7.32
N LYS A 184 -6.53 21.82 -8.60
CA LYS A 184 -6.93 22.68 -9.73
C LYS A 184 -8.43 22.99 -9.69
N MET A 185 -9.27 22.01 -9.39
CA MET A 185 -10.71 22.18 -9.25
C MET A 185 -11.07 23.12 -8.09
N ASN A 186 -10.46 22.94 -6.93
CA ASN A 186 -10.69 23.80 -5.76
C ASN A 186 -10.25 25.24 -6.03
N GLN A 187 -9.13 25.43 -6.73
CA GLN A 187 -8.66 26.76 -7.12
C GLN A 187 -9.66 27.44 -8.08
N ALA A 188 -10.08 26.73 -9.14
CA ALA A 188 -11.07 27.27 -10.09
C ALA A 188 -12.40 27.60 -9.40
N LEU A 189 -12.86 26.77 -8.46
CA LEU A 189 -14.06 27.04 -7.68
C LEU A 189 -13.89 28.29 -6.81
N SER A 190 -12.76 28.44 -6.14
CA SER A 190 -12.45 29.61 -5.30
C SER A 190 -12.44 30.91 -6.15
N GLU A 191 -11.84 30.88 -7.32
CA GLU A 191 -11.83 31.99 -8.27
C GLU A 191 -13.24 32.36 -8.74
N ALA A 192 -14.06 31.36 -9.08
CA ALA A 192 -15.45 31.56 -9.51
C ALA A 192 -16.31 32.18 -8.38
N VAL A 193 -16.18 31.69 -7.15
CA VAL A 193 -16.86 32.25 -5.97
C VAL A 193 -16.47 33.71 -5.75
N ARG A 194 -15.17 34.01 -5.80
CA ARG A 194 -14.67 35.39 -5.61
C ARG A 194 -15.16 36.33 -6.71
N ALA A 195 -15.22 35.86 -7.97
CA ALA A 195 -15.78 36.62 -9.08
C ALA A 195 -17.28 36.91 -8.90
N ALA A 196 -18.05 35.87 -8.48
CA ALA A 196 -19.47 36.02 -8.20
C ALA A 196 -19.75 36.99 -7.03
N GLU A 197 -18.99 36.92 -5.95
CA GLU A 197 -19.09 37.87 -4.83
C GLU A 197 -18.80 39.31 -5.26
N THR A 198 -17.75 39.50 -6.06
CA THR A 198 -17.37 40.84 -6.57
C THR A 198 -18.50 41.39 -7.45
N ALA A 199 -19.06 40.61 -8.36
CA ALA A 199 -20.19 41.01 -9.20
C ALA A 199 -21.43 41.32 -8.37
N ASN A 200 -21.71 40.53 -7.33
CA ASN A 200 -22.87 40.76 -6.45
C ASN A 200 -22.72 42.07 -5.61
N ARG A 201 -21.53 42.35 -5.11
CA ARG A 201 -21.21 43.60 -4.41
C ARG A 201 -21.39 44.80 -5.36
N ALA A 202 -20.86 44.73 -6.58
CA ALA A 202 -21.02 45.76 -7.59
C ALA A 202 -22.51 46.00 -7.93
N LYS A 203 -23.30 44.94 -8.10
CA LYS A 203 -24.75 45.03 -8.33
C LYS A 203 -25.46 45.70 -7.15
N SER A 204 -25.16 45.31 -5.93
CA SER A 204 -25.77 45.91 -4.73
C SER A 204 -25.44 47.39 -4.59
N THR A 205 -24.20 47.78 -4.82
CA THR A 205 -23.77 49.18 -4.83
C THR A 205 -24.48 49.98 -5.93
N PHE A 206 -24.58 49.42 -7.14
CA PHE A 206 -25.28 50.06 -8.24
C PHE A 206 -26.78 50.28 -7.91
N LEU A 207 -27.49 49.27 -7.41
CA LEU A 207 -28.88 49.38 -7.00
C LEU A 207 -29.10 50.41 -5.88
N SER A 208 -28.20 50.45 -4.89
CA SER A 208 -28.25 51.45 -3.83
C SER A 208 -28.09 52.89 -4.37
N ASN A 209 -27.09 53.10 -5.22
CA ASN A 209 -26.86 54.40 -5.84
C ASN A 209 -28.02 54.82 -6.73
N MET A 210 -28.50 53.90 -7.59
CA MET A 210 -29.67 54.17 -8.44
C MET A 210 -30.92 54.51 -7.62
N SER A 211 -31.17 53.80 -6.50
CA SER A 211 -32.29 54.09 -5.63
C SER A 211 -32.21 55.49 -5.05
N HIS A 212 -31.01 55.92 -4.64
CA HIS A 212 -30.76 57.28 -4.13
C HIS A 212 -30.97 58.33 -5.22
N ASP A 213 -30.42 58.09 -6.43
CA ASP A 213 -30.47 59.04 -7.53
C ASP A 213 -31.88 59.18 -8.13
N ILE A 214 -32.72 58.19 -7.99
CA ILE A 214 -34.16 58.23 -8.38
C ILE A 214 -34.95 58.92 -7.27
N ARG A 215 -34.69 58.63 -5.98
CA ARG A 215 -35.45 59.16 -4.86
C ARG A 215 -35.34 60.68 -4.75
N THR A 216 -34.18 61.23 -5.02
CA THR A 216 -33.90 62.68 -4.88
C THR A 216 -34.81 63.52 -5.82
N PRO A 217 -34.87 63.26 -7.17
CA PRO A 217 -35.77 64.02 -8.06
C PRO A 217 -37.25 63.72 -7.80
N MET A 218 -37.57 62.47 -7.44
CA MET A 218 -38.94 62.08 -7.10
C MET A 218 -39.47 62.84 -5.90
N ASN A 219 -38.68 62.98 -4.82
CA ASN A 219 -39.06 63.75 -3.64
C ASN A 219 -39.19 65.25 -3.97
N ALA A 220 -38.36 65.80 -4.84
CA ALA A 220 -38.50 67.17 -5.33
C ALA A 220 -39.81 67.37 -6.09
N ILE A 221 -40.17 66.48 -7.01
CA ILE A 221 -41.45 66.51 -7.77
C ILE A 221 -42.63 66.41 -6.81
N ILE A 222 -42.62 65.48 -5.88
CA ILE A 222 -43.69 65.33 -4.87
C ILE A 222 -43.81 66.60 -4.04
N GLY A 223 -42.68 67.14 -3.54
CA GLY A 223 -42.67 68.37 -2.77
C GLY A 223 -43.24 69.59 -3.55
N PHE A 224 -42.84 69.76 -4.82
CA PHE A 224 -43.39 70.87 -5.65
C PHE A 224 -44.88 70.67 -5.97
N THR A 225 -45.32 69.42 -6.25
CA THR A 225 -46.75 69.19 -6.50
C THR A 225 -47.59 69.40 -5.26
N THR A 226 -47.11 68.97 -4.10
CA THR A 226 -47.79 69.24 -2.81
C THR A 226 -47.91 70.72 -2.50
N LEU A 227 -46.85 71.49 -2.72
CA LEU A 227 -46.85 72.96 -2.56
C LEU A 227 -47.82 73.65 -3.59
N ALA A 228 -47.84 73.14 -4.82
CA ALA A 228 -48.73 73.70 -5.84
C ALA A 228 -50.21 73.47 -5.48
N VAL A 229 -50.57 72.30 -5.00
CA VAL A 229 -51.96 71.97 -4.57
C VAL A 229 -52.34 72.81 -3.34
N SER A 230 -51.51 72.91 -2.33
CA SER A 230 -51.80 73.74 -1.13
C SER A 230 -52.03 75.24 -1.47
N ASN A 231 -51.33 75.77 -2.45
CA ASN A 231 -51.52 77.17 -2.89
C ASN A 231 -52.75 77.41 -3.78
N ILE A 232 -53.37 76.37 -4.30
CA ILE A 232 -54.61 76.46 -5.09
C ILE A 232 -55.84 76.57 -4.17
N ASP A 233 -55.78 75.86 -3.01
CA ASP A 233 -56.88 75.89 -2.03
C ASP A 233 -56.95 77.18 -1.14
N ASP A 234 -55.94 78.02 -1.20
CA ASP A 234 -55.87 79.30 -0.47
C ASP A 234 -56.36 80.47 -1.29
N LYS A 235 -57.12 80.33 -2.35
CA LYS A 235 -57.85 81.35 -3.11
C LYS A 235 -59.31 81.02 -3.11
#